data_1aa32e08e4d386e55ce2453b15f2d9e9
#
_entry.id   1aa32e08e4d386e55ce2453b15f2d9e9
#
_cell.length_a   1.000
_cell.length_b   1.000
_cell.length_c   1.000
_cell.angle_alpha   90.00
_cell.angle_beta   90.00
_cell.angle_gamma   90.00
#
_symmetry.space_group_name_H-M   'P 1'
#
loop_
_entity.id
_entity.type
_entity.pdbx_description
1 polymer ?
#
loop_
_entity_poly.entity_id
_entity_poly.type
_entity_poly.pdbx_seq_one_letter_code
_entity_poly.pdbx_strand_id
1 'polypeptide(L)'
;MEYRTLGKSGVKISEIGFGCGNNAVLMVKSSYDEQVKAVRHALDRGINYFDTAFAYGLGKSEENLGRILHELGTSTVVSTKIRLEPYSASDIKTATIHAVEAGLSRLKRERVDLIQLHNRITMERNLGKRFSLTPKDVYGTGGVLDGFKVMRERGKVGYFGFSGLGEPQALHEVVASGEFHSFQAYYNLLNPSAGQPVPRGFSALDYSLIIDKAVAKGMGVAVIRVLAAGALTADPTAGGGSSPEPLSPGSDYHLDLERAKKVKAVLGSEGKSLTQAAIRFALMKSEVSTVLVGFSNTTHIDEAIACSGAGGLSQDAMEKLKKLWETDFGRLSV
;
A
#
# COMPACT_ATOMS: atom_id res chain seq x y z
N MET A 1 13.05 8.73 -13.34
CA MET A 1 12.39 7.65 -12.57
C MET A 1 13.37 6.52 -12.34
N GLU A 2 13.62 6.19 -11.08
CA GLU A 2 14.40 5.02 -10.70
C GLU A 2 13.51 3.77 -10.62
N TYR A 3 14.12 2.59 -10.85
CA TYR A 3 13.41 1.32 -10.85
C TYR A 3 14.06 0.35 -9.88
N ARG A 4 13.21 -0.37 -9.13
CA ARG A 4 13.65 -1.38 -8.15
C ARG A 4 13.04 -2.73 -8.46
N THR A 5 13.64 -3.80 -7.97
CA THR A 5 13.10 -5.16 -8.15
C THR A 5 12.04 -5.46 -7.10
N LEU A 6 10.92 -6.03 -7.51
CA LEU A 6 9.86 -6.49 -6.60
C LEU A 6 10.25 -7.87 -6.00
N GLY A 7 11.19 -7.86 -5.07
CA GLY A 7 11.67 -9.06 -4.38
C GLY A 7 12.01 -10.22 -5.32
N LYS A 8 11.72 -11.44 -4.87
CA LYS A 8 11.98 -12.69 -5.62
C LYS A 8 11.16 -12.85 -6.92
N SER A 9 10.21 -11.93 -7.19
CA SER A 9 9.49 -11.94 -8.48
C SER A 9 10.39 -11.56 -9.67
N GLY A 10 11.48 -10.83 -9.42
CA GLY A 10 12.37 -10.33 -10.46
C GLY A 10 11.80 -9.17 -11.29
N VAL A 11 10.55 -8.80 -11.08
CA VAL A 11 9.88 -7.73 -11.85
C VAL A 11 10.46 -6.37 -11.50
N LYS A 12 10.85 -5.60 -12.52
CA LYS A 12 11.31 -4.22 -12.37
C LYS A 12 10.13 -3.26 -12.36
N ILE A 13 9.97 -2.55 -11.25
CA ILE A 13 8.90 -1.55 -11.05
C ILE A 13 9.49 -0.20 -10.68
N SER A 14 8.78 0.88 -11.04
CA SER A 14 9.15 2.23 -10.62
C SER A 14 9.08 2.36 -9.09
N GLU A 15 10.06 3.04 -8.49
CA GLU A 15 10.08 3.24 -7.03
C GLU A 15 8.95 4.15 -6.53
N ILE A 16 8.28 4.87 -7.45
CA ILE A 16 6.98 5.51 -7.22
C ILE A 16 5.94 4.73 -8.00
N GLY A 17 4.96 4.17 -7.31
CA GLY A 17 3.83 3.45 -7.90
C GLY A 17 2.54 4.27 -7.88
N PHE A 18 1.69 4.07 -8.90
CA PHE A 18 0.39 4.74 -9.00
C PHE A 18 -0.66 4.01 -8.17
N GLY A 19 -1.03 4.59 -7.02
CA GLY A 19 -2.11 4.08 -6.17
C GLY A 19 -3.49 4.56 -6.65
N CYS A 20 -4.33 3.63 -7.08
CA CYS A 20 -5.67 3.91 -7.60
C CYS A 20 -6.76 3.95 -6.50
N GLY A 21 -6.37 4.16 -5.24
CA GLY A 21 -7.26 4.03 -4.08
C GLY A 21 -8.27 5.17 -3.90
N ASN A 22 -9.29 4.91 -3.07
CA ASN A 22 -10.42 5.83 -2.83
C ASN A 22 -10.03 7.20 -2.25
N ASN A 23 -8.98 7.26 -1.42
CA ASN A 23 -8.65 8.48 -0.68
C ASN A 23 -8.16 9.62 -1.59
N ALA A 24 -7.52 9.27 -2.70
CA ALA A 24 -7.03 10.24 -3.69
C ALA A 24 -8.06 10.58 -4.77
N VAL A 25 -9.21 9.95 -4.74
CA VAL A 25 -10.44 10.12 -5.53
C VAL A 25 -10.31 10.00 -7.05
N LEU A 26 -9.14 10.22 -7.65
CA LEU A 26 -8.93 10.33 -9.10
C LEU A 26 -9.55 9.15 -9.86
N MET A 27 -9.16 7.91 -9.54
CA MET A 27 -9.59 6.71 -10.29
C MET A 27 -11.03 6.26 -10.01
N VAL A 28 -11.71 6.90 -9.06
CA VAL A 28 -13.07 6.51 -8.63
C VAL A 28 -14.10 7.59 -8.88
N LYS A 29 -13.75 8.88 -8.65
CA LYS A 29 -14.70 9.99 -8.63
C LYS A 29 -14.47 11.05 -9.71
N SER A 30 -13.25 11.20 -10.24
CA SER A 30 -12.95 12.17 -11.30
C SER A 30 -13.59 11.77 -12.63
N SER A 31 -13.68 12.71 -13.56
CA SER A 31 -14.14 12.44 -14.92
C SER A 31 -13.19 11.45 -15.62
N TYR A 32 -13.72 10.73 -16.61
CA TYR A 32 -12.91 9.77 -17.36
C TYR A 32 -11.73 10.42 -18.06
N ASP A 33 -11.93 11.61 -18.63
CA ASP A 33 -10.86 12.36 -19.33
C ASP A 33 -9.73 12.77 -18.40
N GLU A 34 -10.05 13.18 -17.16
CA GLU A 34 -9.05 13.47 -16.12
C GLU A 34 -8.27 12.21 -15.74
N GLN A 35 -8.95 11.07 -15.63
CA GLN A 35 -8.30 9.78 -15.35
C GLN A 35 -7.36 9.37 -16.49
N VAL A 36 -7.80 9.45 -17.76
CA VAL A 36 -6.97 9.17 -18.95
C VAL A 36 -5.74 10.07 -18.97
N LYS A 37 -5.95 11.39 -18.78
CA LYS A 37 -4.86 12.37 -18.74
C LYS A 37 -3.83 12.04 -17.65
N ALA A 38 -4.28 11.69 -16.46
CA ALA A 38 -3.39 11.40 -15.34
C ALA A 38 -2.63 10.07 -15.53
N VAL A 39 -3.28 9.01 -16.01
CA VAL A 39 -2.62 7.71 -16.27
C VAL A 39 -1.60 7.87 -17.41
N ARG A 40 -1.95 8.54 -18.50
CA ARG A 40 -1.01 8.84 -19.59
C ARG A 40 0.19 9.63 -19.07
N HIS A 41 -0.05 10.71 -18.33
CA HIS A 41 1.01 11.53 -17.73
C HIS A 41 1.94 10.70 -16.84
N ALA A 42 1.40 9.83 -16.01
CA ALA A 42 2.19 8.94 -15.14
C ALA A 42 3.08 7.98 -15.98
N LEU A 43 2.53 7.38 -17.03
CA LEU A 43 3.27 6.51 -17.94
C LEU A 43 4.39 7.26 -18.67
N ASP A 44 4.09 8.44 -19.23
CA ASP A 44 5.06 9.30 -19.92
C ASP A 44 6.21 9.74 -18.99
N ARG A 45 5.94 9.85 -17.70
CA ARG A 45 6.93 10.17 -16.65
C ARG A 45 7.65 8.95 -16.07
N GLY A 46 7.37 7.75 -16.59
CA GLY A 46 8.07 6.51 -16.27
C GLY A 46 7.49 5.70 -15.11
N ILE A 47 6.30 6.03 -14.60
CA ILE A 47 5.59 5.13 -13.68
C ILE A 47 5.13 3.90 -14.48
N ASN A 48 5.56 2.71 -14.06
CA ASN A 48 5.21 1.45 -14.69
C ASN A 48 4.50 0.46 -13.75
N TYR A 49 4.13 0.88 -12.52
CA TYR A 49 3.43 0.06 -11.55
C TYR A 49 2.14 0.73 -11.09
N PHE A 50 1.01 0.09 -11.37
CA PHE A 50 -0.34 0.56 -11.04
C PHE A 50 -0.99 -0.42 -10.06
N ASP A 51 -1.44 0.09 -8.91
CA ASP A 51 -2.03 -0.71 -7.84
C ASP A 51 -3.50 -0.32 -7.61
N THR A 52 -4.40 -1.22 -7.95
CA THR A 52 -5.85 -1.07 -7.76
C THR A 52 -6.42 -2.13 -6.81
N ALA A 53 -7.75 -2.19 -6.64
CA ALA A 53 -8.44 -3.20 -5.85
C ALA A 53 -9.94 -3.20 -6.14
N PHE A 54 -10.61 -4.33 -5.90
CA PHE A 54 -12.08 -4.42 -5.86
C PHE A 54 -12.70 -3.42 -4.87
N ALA A 55 -12.09 -3.27 -3.68
CA ALA A 55 -12.61 -2.35 -2.65
C ALA A 55 -12.60 -0.86 -3.07
N TYR A 56 -11.91 -0.51 -4.15
CA TYR A 56 -11.83 0.87 -4.61
C TYR A 56 -13.02 1.19 -5.53
N GLY A 57 -14.03 1.85 -4.95
CA GLY A 57 -15.29 2.15 -5.65
C GLY A 57 -16.07 0.90 -6.04
N LEU A 58 -15.96 -0.21 -5.28
CA LEU A 58 -16.62 -1.49 -5.55
C LEU A 58 -16.32 -2.01 -6.98
N GLY A 59 -15.04 -1.97 -7.37
CA GLY A 59 -14.55 -2.43 -8.68
C GLY A 59 -14.42 -1.31 -9.72
N LYS A 60 -14.98 -0.12 -9.48
CA LYS A 60 -14.93 0.98 -10.46
C LYS A 60 -13.50 1.39 -10.81
N SER A 61 -12.58 1.36 -9.84
CA SER A 61 -11.16 1.64 -10.09
C SER A 61 -10.51 0.61 -11.02
N GLU A 62 -10.86 -0.68 -10.90
CA GLU A 62 -10.39 -1.73 -11.80
C GLU A 62 -10.95 -1.53 -13.21
N GLU A 63 -12.26 -1.24 -13.35
CA GLU A 63 -12.91 -0.98 -14.63
C GLU A 63 -12.30 0.22 -15.37
N ASN A 64 -12.12 1.34 -14.65
CA ASN A 64 -11.52 2.55 -15.21
C ASN A 64 -10.07 2.31 -15.63
N LEU A 65 -9.24 1.72 -14.76
CA LEU A 65 -7.84 1.43 -15.08
C LEU A 65 -7.73 0.48 -16.27
N GLY A 66 -8.51 -0.61 -16.26
CA GLY A 66 -8.52 -1.60 -17.34
C GLY A 66 -8.90 -0.99 -18.69
N ARG A 67 -9.96 -0.17 -18.72
CA ARG A 67 -10.38 0.56 -19.90
C ARG A 67 -9.31 1.52 -20.42
N ILE A 68 -8.71 2.32 -19.54
CA ILE A 68 -7.68 3.30 -19.91
C ILE A 68 -6.44 2.61 -20.47
N LEU A 69 -5.93 1.58 -19.80
CA LEU A 69 -4.73 0.87 -20.28
C LEU A 69 -4.97 0.17 -21.63
N HIS A 70 -6.19 -0.35 -21.86
CA HIS A 70 -6.58 -0.92 -23.12
C HIS A 70 -6.61 0.14 -24.23
N GLU A 71 -7.26 1.30 -24.00
CA GLU A 71 -7.33 2.41 -24.95
C GLU A 71 -5.95 3.02 -25.27
N LEU A 72 -5.04 3.05 -24.28
CA LEU A 72 -3.68 3.53 -24.48
C LEU A 72 -2.76 2.52 -25.18
N GLY A 73 -3.19 1.25 -25.32
CA GLY A 73 -2.40 0.20 -25.95
C GLY A 73 -1.07 -0.08 -25.24
N THR A 74 -1.02 0.15 -23.92
CA THR A 74 0.22 0.08 -23.14
C THR A 74 0.33 -1.21 -22.31
N SER A 75 1.56 -1.74 -22.25
CA SER A 75 1.90 -2.82 -21.34
C SER A 75 2.61 -2.23 -20.11
N THR A 76 2.02 -2.44 -18.94
CA THR A 76 2.57 -1.98 -17.65
C THR A 76 2.24 -2.99 -16.57
N VAL A 77 2.97 -2.95 -15.46
CA VAL A 77 2.75 -3.85 -14.33
C VAL A 77 1.49 -3.43 -13.57
N VAL A 78 0.52 -4.33 -13.50
CA VAL A 78 -0.74 -4.10 -12.79
C VAL A 78 -0.86 -5.04 -11.61
N SER A 79 -1.12 -4.45 -10.45
CA SER A 79 -1.50 -5.14 -9.23
C SER A 79 -2.97 -4.87 -8.93
N THR A 80 -3.72 -5.93 -8.61
CA THR A 80 -5.04 -5.77 -7.99
C THR A 80 -5.20 -6.63 -6.75
N LYS A 81 -6.32 -6.43 -6.03
CA LYS A 81 -6.55 -7.09 -4.75
C LYS A 81 -7.95 -7.65 -4.69
N ILE A 82 -8.05 -8.87 -4.20
CA ILE A 82 -9.33 -9.49 -3.86
C ILE A 82 -9.69 -9.19 -2.40
N ARG A 83 -10.99 -9.10 -2.14
CA ARG A 83 -11.55 -9.10 -0.79
C ARG A 83 -12.62 -10.18 -0.71
N LEU A 84 -12.44 -11.10 0.21
CA LEU A 84 -13.42 -12.13 0.52
C LEU A 84 -14.43 -11.61 1.53
N GLU A 85 -15.66 -12.09 1.45
CA GLU A 85 -16.76 -11.72 2.31
C GLU A 85 -17.08 -12.86 3.30
N PRO A 86 -17.84 -12.63 4.39
CA PRO A 86 -18.10 -13.66 5.41
C PRO A 86 -18.67 -14.98 4.88
N TYR A 87 -19.51 -14.94 3.86
CA TYR A 87 -20.07 -16.14 3.23
C TYR A 87 -19.02 -17.03 2.53
N SER A 88 -17.85 -16.48 2.24
CA SER A 88 -16.73 -17.22 1.63
C SER A 88 -16.01 -18.14 2.63
N ALA A 89 -16.32 -18.04 3.93
CA ALA A 89 -15.58 -18.72 4.99
C ALA A 89 -15.68 -20.26 4.95
N SER A 90 -16.69 -20.82 4.26
CA SER A 90 -16.87 -22.26 4.09
C SER A 90 -16.01 -22.86 2.97
N ASP A 91 -15.65 -22.08 1.95
CA ASP A 91 -14.79 -22.50 0.84
C ASP A 91 -13.94 -21.32 0.33
N ILE A 92 -12.87 -21.04 1.06
CA ILE A 92 -11.98 -19.90 0.80
C ILE A 92 -11.28 -20.06 -0.54
N LYS A 93 -10.83 -21.27 -0.88
CA LYS A 93 -10.12 -21.54 -2.14
C LYS A 93 -10.98 -21.19 -3.35
N THR A 94 -12.19 -21.72 -3.42
CA THR A 94 -13.12 -21.45 -4.55
C THR A 94 -13.53 -19.99 -4.59
N ALA A 95 -13.83 -19.38 -3.45
CA ALA A 95 -14.13 -17.95 -3.37
C ALA A 95 -12.97 -17.07 -3.86
N THR A 96 -11.73 -17.46 -3.55
CA THR A 96 -10.52 -16.78 -4.04
C THR A 96 -10.42 -16.86 -5.58
N ILE A 97 -10.63 -18.04 -6.16
CA ILE A 97 -10.62 -18.24 -7.62
C ILE A 97 -11.66 -17.33 -8.29
N HIS A 98 -12.91 -17.35 -7.84
CA HIS A 98 -13.98 -16.51 -8.39
C HIS A 98 -13.68 -15.00 -8.23
N ALA A 99 -13.13 -14.59 -7.09
CA ALA A 99 -12.76 -13.19 -6.87
C ALA A 99 -11.65 -12.71 -7.83
N VAL A 100 -10.68 -13.56 -8.14
CA VAL A 100 -9.63 -13.26 -9.14
C VAL A 100 -10.23 -13.17 -10.53
N GLU A 101 -11.06 -14.12 -10.95
CA GLU A 101 -11.73 -14.12 -12.26
C GLU A 101 -12.58 -12.86 -12.45
N ALA A 102 -13.35 -12.47 -11.43
CA ALA A 102 -14.14 -11.24 -11.45
C ALA A 102 -13.25 -9.97 -11.56
N GLY A 103 -12.10 -9.94 -10.88
CA GLY A 103 -11.13 -8.85 -10.99
C GLY A 103 -10.54 -8.72 -12.40
N LEU A 104 -10.16 -9.84 -13.03
CA LEU A 104 -9.67 -9.88 -14.39
C LEU A 104 -10.71 -9.38 -15.39
N SER A 105 -11.98 -9.77 -15.19
CA SER A 105 -13.10 -9.30 -16.03
C SER A 105 -13.27 -7.78 -15.96
N ARG A 106 -13.25 -7.18 -14.74
CA ARG A 106 -13.33 -5.72 -14.55
C ARG A 106 -12.13 -5.00 -15.18
N LEU A 107 -10.92 -5.53 -15.00
CA LEU A 107 -9.69 -5.02 -15.61
C LEU A 107 -9.63 -5.22 -17.13
N LYS A 108 -10.53 -6.00 -17.71
CA LYS A 108 -10.50 -6.40 -19.14
C LYS A 108 -9.14 -6.99 -19.55
N ARG A 109 -8.57 -7.83 -18.68
CA ARG A 109 -7.27 -8.45 -18.89
C ARG A 109 -7.37 -9.97 -18.78
N GLU A 110 -6.61 -10.67 -19.62
CA GLU A 110 -6.47 -12.13 -19.56
C GLU A 110 -5.64 -12.56 -18.36
N ARG A 111 -4.73 -11.68 -17.90
CA ARG A 111 -3.79 -11.92 -16.80
C ARG A 111 -3.50 -10.63 -16.04
N VAL A 112 -3.24 -10.78 -14.74
CA VAL A 112 -2.69 -9.73 -13.88
C VAL A 112 -1.28 -10.11 -13.42
N ASP A 113 -0.39 -9.11 -13.29
CA ASP A 113 0.99 -9.34 -12.89
C ASP A 113 1.09 -9.73 -11.42
N LEU A 114 0.36 -9.05 -10.55
CA LEU A 114 0.31 -9.30 -9.11
C LEU A 114 -1.13 -9.30 -8.60
N ILE A 115 -1.53 -10.37 -7.94
CA ILE A 115 -2.79 -10.44 -7.17
C ILE A 115 -2.50 -10.41 -5.68
N GLN A 116 -3.31 -9.69 -4.90
CA GLN A 116 -3.09 -9.58 -3.46
C GLN A 116 -4.36 -9.84 -2.66
N LEU A 117 -4.19 -10.37 -1.46
CA LEU A 117 -5.26 -10.44 -0.47
C LEU A 117 -5.42 -9.08 0.21
N HIS A 118 -6.65 -8.57 0.26
CA HIS A 118 -6.98 -7.25 0.86
C HIS A 118 -7.76 -7.36 2.18
N ASN A 119 -8.10 -8.58 2.60
CA ASN A 119 -8.72 -8.79 3.91
C ASN A 119 -7.74 -8.45 5.04
N ARG A 120 -8.27 -8.04 6.18
CA ARG A 120 -7.51 -8.00 7.43
C ARG A 120 -7.10 -9.42 7.80
N ILE A 121 -5.91 -9.58 8.36
CA ILE A 121 -5.41 -10.85 8.87
C ILE A 121 -5.27 -10.70 10.39
N THR A 122 -5.96 -11.56 11.13
CA THR A 122 -6.04 -11.53 12.60
C THR A 122 -5.82 -12.94 13.15
N MET A 123 -5.42 -13.06 14.41
CA MET A 123 -5.21 -14.37 15.02
C MET A 123 -6.51 -15.16 15.13
N GLU A 124 -7.64 -14.47 15.29
CA GLU A 124 -8.96 -15.05 15.29
C GLU A 124 -9.82 -14.49 14.15
N ARG A 125 -10.62 -15.34 13.50
CA ARG A 125 -11.51 -14.94 12.41
C ARG A 125 -12.64 -14.06 12.93
N ASN A 126 -12.83 -12.89 12.32
CA ASN A 126 -13.98 -12.03 12.58
C ASN A 126 -14.98 -12.13 11.43
N LEU A 127 -16.20 -12.63 11.71
CA LEU A 127 -17.27 -12.78 10.73
C LEU A 127 -18.21 -11.55 10.66
N GLY A 128 -17.95 -10.50 11.43
CA GLY A 128 -18.73 -9.26 11.43
C GLY A 128 -18.41 -8.31 10.27
N LYS A 129 -18.83 -7.06 10.39
CA LYS A 129 -18.64 -5.99 9.37
C LYS A 129 -17.17 -5.80 8.92
N ARG A 130 -16.21 -6.17 9.78
CA ARG A 130 -14.78 -6.14 9.47
C ARG A 130 -14.23 -7.56 9.31
N PHE A 131 -14.84 -8.32 8.40
CA PHE A 131 -14.44 -9.70 8.12
C PHE A 131 -12.91 -9.81 7.99
N SER A 132 -12.34 -10.71 8.79
CA SER A 132 -10.91 -11.00 8.77
C SER A 132 -10.66 -12.50 8.61
N LEU A 133 -9.47 -12.81 8.11
CA LEU A 133 -8.97 -14.17 7.93
C LEU A 133 -7.86 -14.45 8.93
N THR A 134 -7.69 -15.71 9.30
CA THR A 134 -6.54 -16.14 10.10
C THR A 134 -5.36 -16.48 9.19
N PRO A 135 -4.11 -16.58 9.72
CA PRO A 135 -2.98 -17.10 8.96
C PRO A 135 -3.27 -18.46 8.33
N LYS A 136 -3.99 -19.35 9.02
CA LYS A 136 -4.43 -20.64 8.49
C LYS A 136 -5.36 -20.51 7.27
N ASP A 137 -6.26 -19.54 7.27
CA ASP A 137 -7.13 -19.26 6.12
C ASP A 137 -6.36 -18.74 4.93
N VAL A 138 -5.25 -18.04 5.19
CA VAL A 138 -4.41 -17.42 4.16
C VAL A 138 -3.52 -18.44 3.47
N TYR A 139 -2.72 -19.21 4.22
CA TYR A 139 -1.73 -20.11 3.62
C TYR A 139 -1.92 -21.59 3.96
N GLY A 140 -2.90 -21.96 4.77
CA GLY A 140 -3.27 -23.36 5.03
C GLY A 140 -3.98 -24.02 3.84
N THR A 141 -4.12 -25.34 3.92
CA THR A 141 -4.78 -26.16 2.89
C THR A 141 -6.24 -25.67 2.68
N GLY A 142 -6.62 -25.45 1.42
CA GLY A 142 -7.93 -24.91 1.04
C GLY A 142 -8.06 -23.39 1.26
N GLY A 143 -6.98 -22.70 1.62
CA GLY A 143 -6.94 -21.26 1.86
C GLY A 143 -6.75 -20.41 0.61
N VAL A 144 -6.51 -19.11 0.83
CA VAL A 144 -6.31 -18.11 -0.22
C VAL A 144 -5.13 -18.47 -1.13
N LEU A 145 -4.02 -18.91 -0.53
CA LEU A 145 -2.81 -19.28 -1.28
C LEU A 145 -3.07 -20.40 -2.28
N ASP A 146 -3.86 -21.41 -1.92
CA ASP A 146 -4.22 -22.49 -2.84
C ASP A 146 -5.06 -21.98 -4.02
N GLY A 147 -5.97 -21.05 -3.79
CA GLY A 147 -6.70 -20.36 -4.85
C GLY A 147 -5.78 -19.57 -5.79
N PHE A 148 -4.83 -18.84 -5.24
CA PHE A 148 -3.83 -18.10 -6.03
C PHE A 148 -2.92 -19.04 -6.83
N LYS A 149 -2.48 -20.18 -6.27
CA LYS A 149 -1.68 -21.20 -6.96
C LYS A 149 -2.43 -21.76 -8.18
N VAL A 150 -3.71 -22.10 -8.02
CA VAL A 150 -4.56 -22.54 -9.13
C VAL A 150 -4.66 -21.49 -10.25
N MET A 151 -4.86 -20.23 -9.89
CA MET A 151 -4.95 -19.16 -10.87
C MET A 151 -3.62 -18.90 -11.60
N ARG A 152 -2.49 -19.10 -10.93
CA ARG A 152 -1.16 -19.04 -11.56
C ARG A 152 -0.94 -20.21 -12.53
N GLU A 153 -1.33 -21.41 -12.15
CA GLU A 153 -1.27 -22.60 -13.03
C GLU A 153 -2.10 -22.44 -14.28
N ARG A 154 -3.27 -21.74 -14.17
CA ARG A 154 -4.10 -21.35 -15.31
C ARG A 154 -3.52 -20.19 -16.14
N GLY A 155 -2.36 -19.65 -15.79
CA GLY A 155 -1.73 -18.51 -16.47
C GLY A 155 -2.42 -17.15 -16.22
N LYS A 156 -3.38 -17.07 -15.31
CA LYS A 156 -4.19 -15.87 -15.04
C LYS A 156 -3.52 -14.88 -14.06
N VAL A 157 -2.56 -15.34 -13.27
CA VAL A 157 -1.84 -14.55 -12.27
C VAL A 157 -0.34 -14.81 -12.39
N GLY A 158 0.46 -13.75 -12.32
CA GLY A 158 1.92 -13.87 -12.31
C GLY A 158 2.43 -14.19 -10.91
N TYR A 159 2.20 -13.29 -10.00
CA TYR A 159 2.68 -13.32 -8.63
C TYR A 159 1.55 -13.04 -7.64
N PHE A 160 1.75 -13.35 -6.36
CA PHE A 160 0.77 -13.09 -5.32
C PHE A 160 1.38 -12.50 -4.07
N GLY A 161 0.58 -11.68 -3.39
CA GLY A 161 0.96 -10.97 -2.20
C GLY A 161 -0.23 -10.75 -1.26
N PHE A 162 -0.03 -9.90 -0.27
CA PHE A 162 -1.09 -9.50 0.64
C PHE A 162 -0.84 -8.10 1.20
N SER A 163 -1.91 -7.45 1.67
CA SER A 163 -1.84 -6.16 2.33
C SER A 163 -1.57 -6.33 3.82
N GLY A 164 -0.71 -5.49 4.39
CA GLY A 164 -0.37 -5.46 5.80
C GLY A 164 -1.48 -4.86 6.67
N LEU A 165 -2.69 -5.41 6.54
CA LEU A 165 -3.88 -5.01 7.28
C LEU A 165 -4.21 -6.05 8.33
N GLY A 166 -4.36 -5.67 9.59
CA GLY A 166 -4.74 -6.59 10.67
C GLY A 166 -3.79 -6.55 11.86
N GLU A 167 -3.65 -7.68 12.53
CA GLU A 167 -2.82 -7.82 13.73
C GLU A 167 -1.37 -8.11 13.36
N PRO A 168 -0.38 -7.39 13.93
CA PRO A 168 1.04 -7.62 13.62
C PRO A 168 1.46 -9.06 13.78
N GLN A 169 1.03 -9.74 14.84
CA GLN A 169 1.35 -11.15 15.08
C GLN A 169 0.91 -12.03 13.91
N ALA A 170 -0.34 -11.88 13.46
CA ALA A 170 -0.89 -12.65 12.34
C ALA A 170 -0.17 -12.32 11.01
N LEU A 171 0.15 -11.04 10.79
CA LEU A 171 0.92 -10.61 9.62
C LEU A 171 2.33 -11.24 9.62
N HIS A 172 2.99 -11.28 10.77
CA HIS A 172 4.30 -11.93 10.91
C HIS A 172 4.26 -13.43 10.63
N GLU A 173 3.20 -14.14 11.03
CA GLU A 173 3.03 -15.54 10.70
C GLU A 173 2.90 -15.76 9.19
N VAL A 174 2.11 -14.93 8.50
CA VAL A 174 1.99 -15.01 7.03
C VAL A 174 3.32 -14.67 6.34
N VAL A 175 4.05 -13.65 6.80
CA VAL A 175 5.39 -13.34 6.30
C VAL A 175 6.34 -14.51 6.51
N ALA A 176 6.32 -15.12 7.70
CA ALA A 176 7.21 -16.24 8.06
C ALA A 176 7.02 -17.48 7.17
N SER A 177 5.81 -17.69 6.61
CA SER A 177 5.55 -18.77 5.66
C SER A 177 6.46 -18.74 4.42
N GLY A 178 6.90 -17.55 3.99
CA GLY A 178 7.75 -17.37 2.81
C GLY A 178 7.07 -17.64 1.46
N GLU A 179 5.75 -17.92 1.47
CA GLU A 179 4.99 -18.34 0.29
C GLU A 179 4.67 -17.19 -0.67
N PHE A 180 4.63 -15.96 -0.17
CA PHE A 180 4.22 -14.79 -0.95
C PHE A 180 5.41 -14.10 -1.63
N HIS A 181 5.13 -13.37 -2.72
CA HIS A 181 6.12 -12.62 -3.51
C HIS A 181 6.16 -11.14 -3.13
N SER A 182 5.06 -10.62 -2.61
CA SER A 182 4.94 -9.20 -2.26
C SER A 182 4.16 -8.99 -0.96
N PHE A 183 4.52 -7.91 -0.27
CA PHE A 183 3.88 -7.45 0.95
C PHE A 183 3.64 -5.94 0.87
N GLN A 184 2.40 -5.49 1.14
CA GLN A 184 2.12 -4.05 1.24
C GLN A 184 2.25 -3.60 2.70
N ALA A 185 3.31 -2.85 3.00
CA ALA A 185 3.63 -2.38 4.35
C ALA A 185 3.00 -1.02 4.65
N TYR A 186 2.34 -0.89 5.79
CA TYR A 186 1.98 0.41 6.37
C TYR A 186 3.25 1.05 6.95
N TYR A 187 3.76 2.09 6.31
CA TYR A 187 5.00 2.73 6.72
C TYR A 187 5.01 4.22 6.34
N ASN A 188 5.14 5.10 7.32
CA ASN A 188 5.20 6.55 7.11
C ASN A 188 5.81 7.27 8.32
N LEU A 189 5.96 8.60 8.22
CA LEU A 189 6.54 9.45 9.27
C LEU A 189 5.75 9.45 10.59
N LEU A 190 4.46 9.08 10.59
CA LEU A 190 3.62 9.04 11.80
C LEU A 190 3.62 7.66 12.47
N ASN A 191 3.90 6.62 11.71
CA ASN A 191 4.12 5.27 12.21
C ASN A 191 5.27 4.61 11.45
N PRO A 192 6.50 4.71 11.96
CA PRO A 192 7.68 4.15 11.34
C PRO A 192 7.93 2.67 11.73
N SER A 193 7.10 2.06 12.56
CA SER A 193 7.39 0.79 13.23
C SER A 193 7.57 -0.42 12.29
N ALA A 194 7.05 -0.34 11.06
CA ALA A 194 7.28 -1.40 10.08
C ALA A 194 8.75 -1.49 9.61
N GLY A 195 9.53 -0.39 9.71
CA GLY A 195 10.90 -0.32 9.23
C GLY A 195 11.89 0.35 10.18
N GLN A 196 11.43 0.91 11.31
CA GLN A 196 12.24 1.54 12.35
C GLN A 196 11.78 1.07 13.73
N PRO A 197 12.68 0.92 14.72
CA PRO A 197 12.25 0.61 16.09
C PRO A 197 11.45 1.77 16.68
N VAL A 198 10.49 1.43 17.54
CA VAL A 198 9.68 2.38 18.30
C VAL A 198 9.74 2.04 19.79
N PRO A 199 9.53 3.01 20.71
CA PRO A 199 9.60 2.79 22.14
C PRO A 199 8.44 1.91 22.64
N ARG A 200 8.65 1.25 23.77
CA ARG A 200 7.56 0.56 24.49
C ARG A 200 6.49 1.58 24.88
N GLY A 201 5.23 1.27 24.57
CA GLY A 201 4.10 2.17 24.81
C GLY A 201 3.85 3.18 23.70
N PHE A 202 4.52 3.02 22.54
CA PHE A 202 4.19 3.78 21.34
C PHE A 202 2.70 3.64 21.01
N SER A 203 2.01 4.76 20.84
CA SER A 203 0.53 4.80 20.79
C SER A 203 -0.07 4.38 19.44
N ALA A 204 0.75 4.16 18.39
CA ALA A 204 0.29 3.52 17.16
C ALA A 204 0.60 2.02 17.17
N LEU A 205 0.02 1.28 16.24
CA LEU A 205 0.25 -0.15 16.11
C LEU A 205 1.73 -0.43 15.77
N ASP A 206 2.42 -1.19 16.62
CA ASP A 206 3.81 -1.59 16.37
C ASP A 206 3.88 -2.79 15.41
N TYR A 207 4.38 -2.56 14.21
CA TYR A 207 4.61 -3.59 13.20
C TYR A 207 5.93 -4.36 13.37
N SER A 208 6.72 -4.03 14.38
CA SER A 208 7.91 -4.79 14.83
C SER A 208 8.87 -5.16 13.68
N LEU A 209 9.25 -4.14 12.89
CA LEU A 209 10.21 -4.26 11.76
C LEU A 209 9.79 -5.31 10.70
N ILE A 210 8.51 -5.41 10.40
CA ILE A 210 7.97 -6.43 9.47
C ILE A 210 8.53 -6.31 8.05
N ILE A 211 8.97 -5.10 7.62
CA ILE A 211 9.62 -4.90 6.32
C ILE A 211 10.88 -5.76 6.22
N ASP A 212 11.75 -5.72 7.22
CA ASP A 212 13.01 -6.47 7.22
C ASP A 212 12.76 -7.98 7.18
N LYS A 213 11.74 -8.44 7.90
CA LYS A 213 11.33 -9.86 7.92
C LYS A 213 10.74 -10.30 6.58
N ALA A 214 9.95 -9.45 5.92
CA ALA A 214 9.39 -9.74 4.60
C ALA A 214 10.52 -9.86 3.54
N VAL A 215 11.47 -8.92 3.57
CA VAL A 215 12.64 -8.94 2.66
C VAL A 215 13.53 -10.15 2.91
N ALA A 216 13.75 -10.56 4.15
CA ALA A 216 14.47 -11.78 4.49
C ALA A 216 13.81 -13.06 3.91
N LYS A 217 12.51 -13.01 3.59
CA LYS A 217 11.78 -14.07 2.86
C LYS A 217 11.74 -13.85 1.35
N GLY A 218 12.51 -12.89 0.84
CA GLY A 218 12.56 -12.54 -0.59
C GLY A 218 11.34 -11.80 -1.10
N MET A 219 10.47 -11.27 -0.23
CA MET A 219 9.30 -10.52 -0.66
C MET A 219 9.70 -9.12 -1.13
N GLY A 220 9.08 -8.65 -2.21
CA GLY A 220 9.09 -7.24 -2.57
C GLY A 220 8.15 -6.45 -1.67
N VAL A 221 8.59 -5.29 -1.20
CA VAL A 221 7.80 -4.45 -0.30
C VAL A 221 7.28 -3.23 -1.02
N ALA A 222 5.95 -3.07 -1.06
CA ALA A 222 5.29 -1.86 -1.48
C ALA A 222 4.79 -1.08 -0.26
N VAL A 223 5.25 0.15 -0.08
CA VAL A 223 4.77 1.00 1.02
C VAL A 223 3.42 1.60 0.68
N ILE A 224 2.45 1.42 1.57
CA ILE A 224 1.12 2.05 1.52
C ILE A 224 0.96 3.09 2.62
N ARG A 225 0.00 4.00 2.43
CA ARG A 225 -0.28 5.08 3.39
C ARG A 225 0.94 5.97 3.69
N VAL A 226 1.83 6.12 2.74
CA VAL A 226 3.02 6.98 2.87
C VAL A 226 2.66 8.41 3.29
N LEU A 227 1.52 8.94 2.83
CA LEU A 227 0.98 10.25 3.19
C LEU A 227 -0.04 10.21 4.34
N ALA A 228 -0.12 9.10 5.10
CA ALA A 228 -1.04 8.92 6.23
C ALA A 228 -2.48 9.36 5.89
N ALA A 229 -3.00 8.90 4.75
CA ALA A 229 -4.32 9.26 4.22
C ALA A 229 -4.54 10.77 3.95
N GLY A 230 -3.48 11.51 3.74
CA GLY A 230 -3.49 12.96 3.49
C GLY A 230 -2.97 13.81 4.66
N ALA A 231 -2.82 13.25 5.87
CA ALA A 231 -2.32 14.02 7.02
C ALA A 231 -0.91 14.61 6.80
N LEU A 232 -0.10 13.97 5.94
CA LEU A 232 1.25 14.40 5.57
C LEU A 232 1.29 15.18 4.24
N THR A 233 0.19 15.84 3.87
CA THR A 233 0.13 16.73 2.69
C THR A 233 0.05 18.20 3.11
N ALA A 234 0.21 19.10 2.13
CA ALA A 234 0.04 20.54 2.36
C ALA A 234 -1.40 20.90 2.71
N ASP A 235 -2.36 20.19 2.13
CA ASP A 235 -3.80 20.33 2.41
C ASP A 235 -4.40 18.97 2.83
N PRO A 236 -4.45 18.69 4.13
CA PRO A 236 -5.05 17.47 4.65
C PRO A 236 -6.55 17.30 4.34
N THR A 237 -7.23 18.38 3.94
CA THR A 237 -8.67 18.38 3.62
C THR A 237 -8.96 18.06 2.16
N ALA A 238 -7.96 18.10 1.29
CA ALA A 238 -8.08 17.85 -0.16
C ALA A 238 -8.66 16.46 -0.52
N GLY A 239 -8.68 15.52 0.41
CA GLY A 239 -9.27 14.18 0.27
C GLY A 239 -10.79 14.10 0.43
N GLY A 240 -11.53 15.23 0.44
CA GLY A 240 -13.00 15.27 0.46
C GLY A 240 -13.65 15.35 1.84
N GLY A 241 -12.93 15.81 2.86
CA GLY A 241 -13.52 16.28 4.13
C GLY A 241 -14.02 15.20 5.11
N SER A 242 -14.00 13.92 4.73
CA SER A 242 -14.34 12.82 5.65
C SER A 242 -13.07 12.18 6.21
N SER A 243 -13.04 11.94 7.50
CA SER A 243 -11.96 11.16 8.11
C SER A 243 -11.82 9.81 7.41
N PRO A 244 -10.61 9.45 6.92
CA PRO A 244 -10.40 8.17 6.27
C PRO A 244 -10.66 7.02 7.25
N GLU A 245 -11.17 5.90 6.74
CA GLU A 245 -11.37 4.72 7.56
C GLU A 245 -10.03 4.27 8.20
N PRO A 246 -9.99 4.06 9.52
CA PRO A 246 -8.80 3.58 10.20
C PRO A 246 -8.36 2.22 9.66
N LEU A 247 -7.09 2.09 9.23
CA LEU A 247 -6.53 0.82 8.78
C LEU A 247 -6.20 -0.13 9.93
N SER A 248 -5.87 0.40 11.08
CA SER A 248 -5.50 -0.38 12.26
C SER A 248 -6.37 -0.01 13.46
N PRO A 249 -6.56 -0.94 14.43
CA PRO A 249 -7.20 -0.62 15.69
C PRO A 249 -6.49 0.56 16.38
N GLY A 250 -7.26 1.50 16.92
CA GLY A 250 -6.71 2.65 17.65
C GLY A 250 -6.13 3.78 16.80
N SER A 251 -6.13 3.69 15.46
CA SER A 251 -5.76 4.83 14.64
C SER A 251 -6.88 5.88 14.63
N ASP A 252 -6.49 7.13 14.87
CA ASP A 252 -7.35 8.30 14.88
C ASP A 252 -6.76 9.35 13.92
N TYR A 253 -7.52 9.78 12.93
CA TYR A 253 -7.05 10.74 11.93
C TYR A 253 -6.78 12.12 12.54
N HIS A 254 -7.51 12.53 13.58
CA HIS A 254 -7.22 13.77 14.29
C HIS A 254 -5.86 13.71 14.99
N LEU A 255 -5.54 12.57 15.60
CA LEU A 255 -4.22 12.34 16.18
C LEU A 255 -3.13 12.34 15.10
N ASP A 256 -3.40 11.77 13.93
CA ASP A 256 -2.47 11.81 12.80
C ASP A 256 -2.20 13.25 12.33
N LEU A 257 -3.22 14.11 12.29
CA LEU A 257 -3.06 15.54 11.97
C LEU A 257 -2.19 16.27 13.00
N GLU A 258 -2.39 16.01 14.30
CA GLU A 258 -1.57 16.61 15.35
C GLU A 258 -0.10 16.14 15.29
N ARG A 259 0.12 14.86 15.02
CA ARG A 259 1.48 14.31 14.80
C ARG A 259 2.13 14.92 13.55
N ALA A 260 1.37 15.08 12.46
CA ALA A 260 1.87 15.68 11.23
C ALA A 260 2.34 17.13 11.43
N LYS A 261 1.63 17.93 12.26
CA LYS A 261 2.10 19.27 12.65
C LYS A 261 3.46 19.23 13.36
N LYS A 262 3.66 18.28 14.27
CA LYS A 262 4.94 18.09 14.99
C LYS A 262 6.05 17.64 14.04
N VAL A 263 5.76 16.70 13.12
CA VAL A 263 6.70 16.30 12.06
C VAL A 263 7.09 17.49 11.20
N LYS A 264 6.13 18.29 10.73
CA LYS A 264 6.39 19.50 9.95
C LYS A 264 7.27 20.50 10.70
N ALA A 265 7.03 20.68 11.99
CA ALA A 265 7.81 21.60 12.84
C ALA A 265 9.29 21.18 12.96
N VAL A 266 9.58 19.87 13.10
CA VAL A 266 10.97 19.38 13.21
C VAL A 266 11.68 19.29 11.87
N LEU A 267 10.94 19.05 10.78
CA LEU A 267 11.54 18.97 9.44
C LEU A 267 11.78 20.34 8.80
N GLY A 268 11.02 21.37 9.16
CA GLY A 268 11.13 22.70 8.56
C GLY A 268 10.96 22.67 7.03
N SER A 269 12.00 23.05 6.29
CA SER A 269 12.03 23.04 4.82
C SER A 269 12.60 21.75 4.22
N GLU A 270 12.90 20.73 5.03
CA GLU A 270 13.43 19.45 4.56
C GLU A 270 12.50 18.83 3.49
N GLY A 271 13.06 18.38 2.38
CA GLY A 271 12.30 17.75 1.31
C GLY A 271 11.47 18.69 0.43
N LYS A 272 11.55 20.02 0.61
CA LYS A 272 10.77 21.08 -0.05
C LYS A 272 9.29 21.11 0.37
N SER A 273 8.62 19.97 0.55
CA SER A 273 7.27 19.87 1.10
C SER A 273 7.17 18.67 2.05
N LEU A 274 6.16 18.68 2.91
CA LEU A 274 5.89 17.55 3.82
C LEU A 274 5.56 16.27 3.03
N THR A 275 4.85 16.40 1.90
CA THR A 275 4.58 15.30 0.95
C THR A 275 5.89 14.67 0.46
N GLN A 276 6.81 15.50 -0.04
CA GLN A 276 8.10 15.01 -0.55
C GLN A 276 8.97 14.42 0.57
N ALA A 277 8.99 15.04 1.74
CA ALA A 277 9.69 14.49 2.89
C ALA A 277 9.17 13.10 3.28
N ALA A 278 7.84 12.90 3.30
CA ALA A 278 7.23 11.60 3.60
C ALA A 278 7.56 10.53 2.56
N ILE A 279 7.54 10.86 1.28
CA ILE A 279 7.89 9.93 0.19
C ILE A 279 9.39 9.58 0.27
N ARG A 280 10.26 10.58 0.39
CA ARG A 280 11.70 10.38 0.50
C ARG A 280 12.09 9.56 1.72
N PHE A 281 11.43 9.79 2.87
CA PHE A 281 11.61 8.96 4.06
C PHE A 281 11.35 7.47 3.76
N ALA A 282 10.23 7.15 3.10
CA ALA A 282 9.93 5.76 2.78
C ALA A 282 10.91 5.15 1.77
N LEU A 283 11.37 5.94 0.79
CA LEU A 283 12.37 5.51 -0.21
C LEU A 283 13.79 5.34 0.35
N MET A 284 14.12 5.98 1.51
CA MET A 284 15.41 5.78 2.20
C MET A 284 15.64 4.34 2.62
N LYS A 285 14.57 3.59 2.89
CA LYS A 285 14.69 2.18 3.22
C LYS A 285 14.91 1.40 1.93
N SER A 286 16.15 0.95 1.72
CA SER A 286 16.60 0.26 0.50
C SER A 286 15.78 -1.00 0.18
N GLU A 287 15.21 -1.62 1.20
CA GLU A 287 14.35 -2.81 1.13
C GLU A 287 12.97 -2.52 0.53
N VAL A 288 12.55 -1.26 0.44
CA VAL A 288 11.30 -0.86 -0.19
C VAL A 288 11.44 -0.92 -1.71
N SER A 289 10.61 -1.72 -2.36
CA SER A 289 10.59 -1.84 -3.82
C SER A 289 9.85 -0.69 -4.49
N THR A 290 8.77 -0.19 -3.87
CA THR A 290 7.97 0.93 -4.38
C THR A 290 7.20 1.62 -3.27
N VAL A 291 6.92 2.89 -3.46
CA VAL A 291 6.02 3.69 -2.62
C VAL A 291 4.75 3.98 -3.41
N LEU A 292 3.62 3.46 -2.93
CA LEU A 292 2.31 3.67 -3.56
C LEU A 292 1.73 5.02 -3.14
N VAL A 293 1.64 5.93 -4.09
CA VAL A 293 1.07 7.26 -3.90
C VAL A 293 -0.27 7.37 -4.60
N GLY A 294 -1.29 7.82 -3.90
CA GLY A 294 -2.58 8.17 -4.49
C GLY A 294 -2.53 9.61 -5.01
N PHE A 295 -3.14 9.85 -6.17
CA PHE A 295 -3.12 11.14 -6.84
C PHE A 295 -4.53 11.70 -7.04
N SER A 296 -4.69 13.02 -6.91
CA SER A 296 -5.93 13.73 -7.23
C SER A 296 -5.83 14.51 -8.55
N ASN A 297 -4.62 14.77 -9.02
CA ASN A 297 -4.34 15.49 -10.27
C ASN A 297 -2.89 15.22 -10.75
N THR A 298 -2.53 15.76 -11.92
CA THR A 298 -1.19 15.57 -12.52
C THR A 298 -0.07 16.28 -11.76
N THR A 299 -0.35 17.39 -11.09
CA THR A 299 0.66 18.12 -10.29
C THR A 299 1.15 17.25 -9.12
N HIS A 300 0.25 16.49 -8.48
CA HIS A 300 0.62 15.55 -7.42
C HIS A 300 1.50 14.39 -7.96
N ILE A 301 1.28 13.99 -9.23
CA ILE A 301 2.14 13.00 -9.90
C ILE A 301 3.56 13.56 -10.06
N ASP A 302 3.69 14.79 -10.56
CA ASP A 302 5.00 15.45 -10.72
C ASP A 302 5.71 15.66 -9.38
N GLU A 303 4.98 16.06 -8.33
CA GLU A 303 5.53 16.23 -6.97
C GLU A 303 6.11 14.91 -6.43
N ALA A 304 5.39 13.80 -6.62
CA ALA A 304 5.85 12.49 -6.16
C ALA A 304 7.05 11.98 -6.99
N ILE A 305 7.00 12.12 -8.32
CA ILE A 305 8.09 11.71 -9.22
C ILE A 305 9.39 12.48 -8.94
N ALA A 306 9.29 13.74 -8.53
CA ALA A 306 10.45 14.54 -8.13
C ALA A 306 11.21 13.97 -6.92
N CYS A 307 10.63 13.01 -6.18
CA CYS A 307 11.29 12.30 -5.09
C CYS A 307 12.16 11.13 -5.59
N SER A 308 11.89 10.64 -6.81
CA SER A 308 12.64 9.51 -7.38
C SER A 308 14.08 9.91 -7.68
N GLY A 309 15.03 9.17 -7.11
CA GLY A 309 16.46 9.47 -7.22
C GLY A 309 16.93 10.74 -6.49
N ALA A 310 16.04 11.44 -5.75
CA ALA A 310 16.39 12.69 -5.07
C ALA A 310 17.17 12.49 -3.75
N GLY A 311 17.42 11.25 -3.36
CA GLY A 311 18.05 10.91 -2.09
C GLY A 311 17.10 10.99 -0.90
N GLY A 312 17.59 10.57 0.26
CA GLY A 312 16.83 10.53 1.52
C GLY A 312 16.71 11.91 2.19
N LEU A 313 16.16 11.90 3.41
CA LEU A 313 16.22 13.04 4.33
C LEU A 313 17.65 13.20 4.86
N SER A 314 18.01 14.40 5.30
CA SER A 314 19.31 14.64 5.93
C SER A 314 19.46 13.86 7.25
N GLN A 315 20.70 13.65 7.67
CA GLN A 315 20.97 12.99 8.95
C GLN A 315 20.37 13.77 10.12
N ASP A 316 20.47 15.11 10.12
CA ASP A 316 19.88 15.98 11.14
C ASP A 316 18.35 15.81 11.22
N ALA A 317 17.68 15.79 10.05
CA ALA A 317 16.24 15.55 9.99
C ALA A 317 15.86 14.18 10.57
N MET A 318 16.62 13.13 10.24
CA MET A 318 16.38 11.77 10.77
C MET A 318 16.62 11.68 12.29
N GLU A 319 17.63 12.37 12.82
CA GLU A 319 17.87 12.43 14.27
C GLU A 319 16.72 13.13 15.01
N LYS A 320 16.22 14.23 14.47
CA LYS A 320 15.05 14.94 15.01
C LYS A 320 13.79 14.08 14.98
N LEU A 321 13.55 13.35 13.88
CA LEU A 321 12.43 12.42 13.77
C LEU A 321 12.53 11.28 14.77
N LYS A 322 13.72 10.70 14.97
CA LYS A 322 13.94 9.65 15.98
C LYS A 322 13.58 10.12 17.38
N LYS A 323 14.05 11.30 17.78
CA LYS A 323 13.69 11.90 19.09
C LYS A 323 12.18 12.11 19.21
N LEU A 324 11.51 12.50 18.13
CA LEU A 324 10.06 12.66 18.11
C LEU A 324 9.34 11.32 18.31
N TRP A 325 9.81 10.24 17.68
CA TRP A 325 9.25 8.89 17.84
C TRP A 325 9.56 8.30 19.23
N GLU A 326 10.77 8.49 19.77
CA GLU A 326 11.19 8.04 21.11
C GLU A 326 10.29 8.57 22.22
N THR A 327 9.74 9.77 22.05
CA THR A 327 8.79 10.38 22.97
C THR A 327 7.33 10.12 22.60
N ASP A 328 7.04 9.26 21.63
CA ASP A 328 5.70 9.11 21.03
C ASP A 328 5.05 10.47 20.75
N PHE A 329 5.77 11.30 20.01
CA PHE A 329 5.37 12.67 19.70
C PHE A 329 5.12 13.55 20.93
N GLY A 330 5.91 13.34 22.01
CA GLY A 330 5.81 14.09 23.26
C GLY A 330 4.72 13.57 24.21
N ARG A 331 4.26 12.34 24.05
CA ARG A 331 3.30 11.68 24.95
C ARG A 331 4.00 10.85 26.03
N LEU A 332 5.21 10.39 25.76
CA LEU A 332 6.04 9.65 26.71
C LEU A 332 7.12 10.59 27.25
N SER A 333 7.35 10.55 28.57
CA SER A 333 8.54 11.14 29.17
C SER A 333 9.73 10.23 28.91
N VAL A 334 10.84 10.78 28.45
CA VAL A 334 12.13 10.09 28.29
C VAL A 334 12.93 10.24 29.57
#